data_6d9c48016fcaa7764c6bbde191b0e744
#
_entry.id   6d9c48016fcaa7764c6bbde191b0e744
#
_cell.length_a   1.000
_cell.length_b   1.000
_cell.length_c   1.000
_cell.angle_alpha   90.00
_cell.angle_beta   90.00
_cell.angle_gamma   90.00
#
_symmetry.space_group_name_H-M   'P 1'
#
loop_
_entity.id
_entity.type
_entity.pdbx_description
1 polymer ?
#
loop_
_entity_poly.entity_id
_entity_poly.type
_entity_poly.pdbx_seq_one_letter_code
_entity_poly.pdbx_strand_id
1 'polypeptide(L)'
;MRQLTGVWATAVVVASLAASLSSCAPDPDSGAAAAARSTTLPLTTVAQSGVRFPVNGKVEKVLALDNNFIKDAITIVAGTEVVWENNGRNDHDVIPVDDLDAVAWGVKDDVFVPKATYSHVFDQPGTYKYFCTIHGTADVGMVGLIVVTKPET
;
A
#
# COMPACT_ATOMS: atom_id res chain seq x y z
N MET A 1 29.61 46.67 25.72
CA MET A 1 30.74 47.22 24.91
C MET A 1 31.18 46.16 23.90
N ARG A 2 31.32 46.60 22.66
CA ARG A 2 31.91 46.00 21.46
C ARG A 2 31.04 45.00 20.67
N GLN A 3 30.44 45.56 19.68
CA GLN A 3 30.05 45.01 18.40
C GLN A 3 31.26 44.51 17.60
N LEU A 4 31.15 43.43 16.87
CA LEU A 4 31.96 43.17 15.69
C LEU A 4 31.06 42.58 14.58
N THR A 5 30.86 43.45 13.64
CA THR A 5 30.26 43.18 12.31
C THR A 5 31.29 42.46 11.43
N GLY A 6 30.90 41.36 10.80
CA GLY A 6 31.66 40.67 9.77
C GLY A 6 30.81 40.43 8.54
N VAL A 7 30.93 41.34 7.57
CA VAL A 7 30.36 41.25 6.22
C VAL A 7 31.35 40.42 5.37
N TRP A 8 30.90 39.32 4.81
CA TRP A 8 31.60 38.61 3.74
C TRP A 8 30.75 38.58 2.47
N ALA A 9 31.18 39.37 1.51
CA ALA A 9 30.73 39.35 0.15
C ALA A 9 31.46 38.23 -0.59
N THR A 10 30.76 37.32 -1.25
CA THR A 10 31.37 36.39 -2.20
C THR A 10 30.68 36.48 -3.55
N ALA A 11 31.54 36.60 -4.54
CA ALA A 11 31.27 36.90 -5.93
C ALA A 11 30.52 35.75 -6.68
N VAL A 12 29.63 36.17 -7.54
CA VAL A 12 28.97 35.33 -8.56
C VAL A 12 29.94 35.12 -9.71
N VAL A 13 30.27 33.88 -10.01
CA VAL A 13 30.94 33.46 -11.25
C VAL A 13 29.87 32.83 -12.17
N VAL A 14 29.55 33.54 -13.24
CA VAL A 14 28.72 33.03 -14.35
C VAL A 14 29.65 32.32 -15.33
N ALA A 15 29.52 31.02 -15.46
CA ALA A 15 30.15 30.25 -16.52
C ALA A 15 29.11 29.88 -17.57
N SER A 16 29.22 30.53 -18.73
CA SER A 16 28.43 30.22 -19.92
C SER A 16 29.04 29.00 -20.64
N LEU A 17 28.32 27.91 -20.77
CA LEU A 17 28.68 26.77 -21.60
C LEU A 17 27.79 26.76 -22.85
N ALA A 18 28.43 26.93 -24.01
CA ALA A 18 27.82 26.83 -25.32
C ALA A 18 27.49 25.37 -25.67
N ALA A 19 26.26 25.11 -26.04
CA ALA A 19 25.82 23.80 -26.55
C ALA A 19 26.06 23.73 -28.04
N SER A 20 26.92 22.81 -28.49
CA SER A 20 27.11 22.41 -29.88
C SER A 20 26.06 21.34 -30.25
N LEU A 21 25.16 21.71 -31.17
CA LEU A 21 24.19 20.82 -31.79
C LEU A 21 24.95 19.96 -32.85
N SER A 22 25.12 18.68 -32.59
CA SER A 22 25.56 17.70 -33.57
C SER A 22 24.31 17.06 -34.20
N SER A 23 24.07 17.42 -35.45
CA SER A 23 23.06 16.81 -36.32
C SER A 23 23.57 15.50 -36.84
N CYS A 24 23.01 14.36 -36.43
CA CYS A 24 23.16 13.07 -37.12
C CYS A 24 21.91 12.84 -37.96
N ALA A 25 22.10 12.84 -39.27
CA ALA A 25 21.10 12.42 -40.23
C ALA A 25 20.87 10.89 -40.17
N PRO A 26 19.64 10.39 -40.40
CA PRO A 26 19.39 8.95 -40.43
C PRO A 26 19.81 8.32 -41.75
N ASP A 27 20.47 7.17 -41.66
CA ASP A 27 20.87 6.30 -42.77
C ASP A 27 19.63 5.56 -43.31
N PRO A 28 19.36 5.58 -44.63
CA PRO A 28 18.21 4.90 -45.19
C PRO A 28 18.55 3.50 -45.75
N ASP A 29 19.13 2.62 -44.96
CA ASP A 29 19.19 1.21 -45.38
C ASP A 29 19.64 0.28 -44.23
N SER A 30 18.70 -0.16 -43.43
CA SER A 30 18.85 -1.35 -42.61
C SER A 30 17.50 -2.04 -42.52
N GLY A 31 17.38 -3.09 -43.32
CA GLY A 31 16.21 -3.94 -43.36
C GLY A 31 15.84 -4.58 -42.05
N ALA A 32 14.56 -4.79 -41.91
CA ALA A 32 13.84 -5.79 -41.13
C ALA A 32 14.49 -6.26 -39.82
N ALA A 33 14.28 -5.53 -38.76
CA ALA A 33 14.33 -6.07 -37.41
C ALA A 33 12.91 -6.34 -36.93
N ALA A 34 12.66 -7.60 -36.63
CA ALA A 34 11.43 -8.16 -36.14
C ALA A 34 10.85 -7.30 -35.01
N ALA A 35 9.63 -6.84 -35.20
CA ALA A 35 8.83 -6.25 -34.14
C ALA A 35 8.63 -7.31 -33.04
N ALA A 36 9.41 -7.22 -32.00
CA ALA A 36 9.09 -7.85 -30.73
C ALA A 36 7.80 -7.24 -30.27
N ARG A 37 6.70 -7.94 -30.53
CA ARG A 37 5.41 -7.64 -29.91
C ARG A 37 5.59 -7.86 -28.44
N SER A 38 5.85 -6.78 -27.72
CA SER A 38 5.66 -6.74 -26.28
C SER A 38 4.18 -6.98 -26.04
N THR A 39 3.84 -8.25 -25.83
CA THR A 39 2.51 -8.64 -25.34
C THR A 39 2.47 -8.20 -23.90
N THR A 40 2.16 -6.92 -23.70
CA THR A 40 1.65 -6.44 -22.42
C THR A 40 0.34 -7.17 -22.22
N LEU A 41 0.40 -8.27 -21.47
CA LEU A 41 -0.80 -8.90 -20.94
C LEU A 41 -1.49 -7.80 -20.15
N PRO A 42 -2.77 -7.48 -20.44
CA PRO A 42 -3.50 -6.58 -19.58
C PRO A 42 -3.45 -7.22 -18.20
N LEU A 43 -2.94 -6.48 -17.22
CA LEU A 43 -3.14 -6.78 -15.82
C LEU A 43 -4.66 -6.73 -15.65
N THR A 44 -5.29 -7.90 -15.78
CA THR A 44 -6.71 -8.04 -15.51
C THR A 44 -6.84 -7.76 -14.02
N THR A 45 -7.12 -6.51 -13.68
CA THR A 45 -7.78 -6.20 -12.42
C THR A 45 -9.00 -7.08 -12.42
N VAL A 46 -8.94 -8.17 -11.66
CA VAL A 46 -10.10 -9.00 -11.40
C VAL A 46 -11.02 -8.11 -10.60
N ALA A 47 -11.86 -7.35 -11.32
CA ALA A 47 -13.00 -6.71 -10.70
C ALA A 47 -13.71 -7.83 -9.93
N GLN A 48 -13.67 -7.75 -8.61
CA GLN A 48 -14.38 -8.67 -7.73
C GLN A 48 -15.88 -8.42 -7.96
N SER A 49 -16.38 -8.90 -9.10
CA SER A 49 -17.81 -8.99 -9.40
C SER A 49 -18.38 -10.17 -8.63
N GLY A 50 -18.19 -10.15 -7.31
CA GLY A 50 -18.62 -11.18 -6.41
C GLY A 50 -19.98 -10.85 -5.82
N VAL A 51 -20.78 -11.89 -5.65
CA VAL A 51 -22.04 -11.82 -4.88
C VAL A 51 -21.69 -11.32 -3.48
N ARG A 52 -22.36 -10.25 -3.04
CA ARG A 52 -22.27 -9.75 -1.67
C ARG A 52 -23.24 -10.51 -0.76
N PHE A 53 -22.81 -10.79 0.44
CA PHE A 53 -23.57 -11.49 1.46
C PHE A 53 -23.97 -10.52 2.58
N PRO A 54 -25.16 -10.66 3.17
CA PRO A 54 -25.59 -9.81 4.28
C PRO A 54 -24.72 -10.07 5.52
N VAL A 55 -24.69 -9.07 6.42
CA VAL A 55 -24.07 -9.21 7.74
C VAL A 55 -24.66 -10.42 8.47
N ASN A 56 -23.79 -11.30 8.98
CA ASN A 56 -24.19 -12.56 9.60
C ASN A 56 -24.16 -12.53 11.14
N GLY A 57 -23.78 -11.39 11.75
CA GLY A 57 -23.70 -11.18 13.18
C GLY A 57 -22.48 -11.84 13.85
N LYS A 58 -21.58 -12.49 13.08
CA LYS A 58 -20.32 -13.04 13.60
C LYS A 58 -19.27 -11.93 13.65
N VAL A 59 -18.45 -11.98 14.70
CA VAL A 59 -17.34 -11.06 14.91
C VAL A 59 -16.08 -11.88 15.14
N GLU A 60 -15.02 -11.53 14.44
CA GLU A 60 -13.68 -12.08 14.65
C GLU A 60 -12.73 -10.96 15.06
N LYS A 61 -11.81 -11.24 16.02
CA LYS A 61 -10.89 -10.24 16.53
C LYS A 61 -9.45 -10.53 16.14
N VAL A 62 -8.75 -9.46 15.75
CA VAL A 62 -7.31 -9.43 15.50
C VAL A 62 -6.69 -8.40 16.44
N LEU A 63 -5.61 -8.75 17.12
CA LEU A 63 -4.90 -7.82 17.99
C LEU A 63 -3.66 -7.30 17.26
N ALA A 64 -3.50 -5.99 17.18
CA ALA A 64 -2.25 -5.36 16.78
C ALA A 64 -1.39 -5.19 18.02
N LEU A 65 -0.23 -5.86 18.05
CA LEU A 65 0.81 -5.71 19.06
C LEU A 65 2.00 -4.96 18.45
N ASP A 66 3.03 -4.70 19.25
CA ASP A 66 4.13 -3.80 18.87
C ASP A 66 4.80 -4.11 17.51
N ASN A 67 4.80 -5.36 17.03
CA ASN A 67 5.44 -5.74 15.74
C ASN A 67 4.68 -6.82 14.96
N ASN A 68 3.50 -7.22 15.40
CA ASN A 68 2.75 -8.30 14.74
C ASN A 68 1.24 -8.20 14.98
N PHE A 69 0.47 -8.80 14.08
CA PHE A 69 -0.93 -9.09 14.34
C PHE A 69 -1.04 -10.46 15.00
N ILE A 70 -1.79 -10.57 16.09
CA ILE A 70 -2.20 -11.86 16.67
C ILE A 70 -3.46 -12.30 15.95
N LYS A 71 -3.50 -13.55 15.51
CA LYS A 71 -4.37 -14.09 14.49
C LYS A 71 -4.09 -13.41 13.13
N ASP A 72 -2.81 -13.44 12.75
CA ASP A 72 -2.31 -12.91 11.48
C ASP A 72 -2.94 -13.60 10.25
N ALA A 73 -3.44 -14.84 10.40
CA ALA A 73 -4.19 -15.55 9.37
C ALA A 73 -5.52 -16.08 9.95
N ILE A 74 -6.63 -15.64 9.37
CA ILE A 74 -7.97 -16.07 9.77
C ILE A 74 -8.80 -16.51 8.56
N THR A 75 -9.71 -17.46 8.80
CA THR A 75 -10.75 -17.84 7.82
C THR A 75 -12.12 -17.54 8.41
N ILE A 76 -12.90 -16.77 7.66
CA ILE A 76 -14.24 -16.33 8.07
C ILE A 76 -15.25 -16.61 6.96
N VAL A 77 -16.53 -16.55 7.30
CA VAL A 77 -17.64 -16.63 6.34
C VAL A 77 -18.05 -15.22 5.90
N ALA A 78 -18.41 -15.03 4.65
CA ALA A 78 -18.88 -13.74 4.14
C ALA A 78 -20.02 -13.17 4.99
N GLY A 79 -19.96 -11.88 5.27
CA GLY A 79 -20.85 -11.17 6.18
C GLY A 79 -20.32 -11.08 7.63
N THR A 80 -19.15 -11.65 7.92
CA THR A 80 -18.50 -11.52 9.25
C THR A 80 -17.80 -10.18 9.39
N GLU A 81 -17.93 -9.57 10.56
CA GLU A 81 -17.18 -8.38 10.96
C GLU A 81 -15.82 -8.80 11.53
N VAL A 82 -14.74 -8.17 11.07
CA VAL A 82 -13.43 -8.28 11.69
C VAL A 82 -13.13 -7.00 12.45
N VAL A 83 -12.74 -7.15 13.71
CA VAL A 83 -12.37 -6.04 14.60
C VAL A 83 -10.89 -6.12 14.90
N TRP A 84 -10.14 -5.08 14.54
CA TRP A 84 -8.75 -4.91 14.97
C TRP A 84 -8.72 -4.04 16.22
N GLU A 85 -7.98 -4.49 17.23
CA GLU A 85 -7.74 -3.76 18.47
C GLU A 85 -6.24 -3.46 18.59
N ASN A 86 -5.86 -2.19 18.70
CA ASN A 86 -4.47 -1.83 18.97
C ASN A 86 -4.16 -2.01 20.45
N ASN A 87 -3.63 -3.17 20.81
CA ASN A 87 -3.17 -3.52 22.14
C ASN A 87 -1.66 -3.34 22.32
N GLY A 88 -0.98 -2.80 21.30
CA GLY A 88 0.41 -2.39 21.35
C GLY A 88 0.61 -1.04 22.05
N ARG A 89 1.88 -0.61 22.08
CA ARG A 89 2.31 0.68 22.64
C ARG A 89 2.56 1.73 21.56
N ASN A 90 2.63 1.29 20.31
CA ASN A 90 2.91 2.11 19.15
C ASN A 90 1.65 2.34 18.33
N ASP A 91 1.68 3.38 17.50
CA ASP A 91 0.69 3.56 16.44
C ASP A 91 0.87 2.45 15.40
N HIS A 92 -0.23 2.00 14.83
CA HIS A 92 -0.29 1.00 13.78
C HIS A 92 -1.24 1.47 12.69
N ASP A 93 -1.20 0.79 11.57
CA ASP A 93 -2.23 0.89 10.54
C ASP A 93 -2.66 -0.52 10.07
N VAL A 94 -3.76 -0.58 9.33
CA VAL A 94 -4.25 -1.78 8.65
C VAL A 94 -4.43 -1.38 7.19
N ILE A 95 -3.43 -1.66 6.36
CA ILE A 95 -3.42 -1.24 4.96
C ILE A 95 -3.60 -2.44 4.05
N PRO A 96 -4.70 -2.49 3.27
CA PRO A 96 -4.91 -3.54 2.27
C PRO A 96 -3.80 -3.50 1.20
N VAL A 97 -3.28 -4.67 0.83
CA VAL A 97 -2.24 -4.76 -0.21
C VAL A 97 -2.75 -4.27 -1.56
N ASP A 98 -4.03 -4.52 -1.86
CA ASP A 98 -4.65 -4.13 -3.13
C ASP A 98 -5.26 -2.71 -3.10
N ASP A 99 -5.25 -2.04 -1.96
CA ASP A 99 -5.76 -0.68 -1.76
C ASP A 99 -4.91 0.08 -0.73
N LEU A 100 -3.74 0.53 -1.17
CA LEU A 100 -2.76 1.21 -0.30
C LEU A 100 -3.26 2.54 0.26
N ASP A 101 -4.26 3.13 -0.33
CA ASP A 101 -4.92 4.34 0.18
C ASP A 101 -5.98 4.04 1.24
N ALA A 102 -6.29 2.76 1.46
CA ALA A 102 -7.31 2.29 2.40
C ALA A 102 -8.69 2.94 2.18
N VAL A 103 -9.08 3.13 0.92
CA VAL A 103 -10.34 3.79 0.54
C VAL A 103 -11.53 2.85 0.71
N ALA A 104 -11.37 1.57 0.33
CA ALA A 104 -12.43 0.57 0.44
C ALA A 104 -12.55 0.02 1.87
N TRP A 105 -11.41 -0.24 2.50
CA TRP A 105 -11.29 -0.68 3.88
C TRP A 105 -9.87 -0.44 4.38
N GLY A 106 -9.67 -0.52 5.69
CA GLY A 106 -8.39 -0.25 6.34
C GLY A 106 -8.45 1.01 7.21
N VAL A 107 -7.39 1.24 7.96
CA VAL A 107 -7.26 2.40 8.86
C VAL A 107 -5.81 2.87 8.88
N LYS A 108 -5.62 4.18 8.85
CA LYS A 108 -4.31 4.83 8.90
C LYS A 108 -3.80 4.94 10.34
N ASP A 109 -2.51 5.12 10.48
CA ASP A 109 -1.78 5.18 11.74
C ASP A 109 -2.20 6.35 12.64
N ASP A 110 -2.55 7.48 12.07
CA ASP A 110 -3.04 8.67 12.80
C ASP A 110 -4.38 8.44 13.52
N VAL A 111 -5.13 7.39 13.14
CA VAL A 111 -6.40 6.99 13.75
C VAL A 111 -6.25 5.72 14.60
N PHE A 112 -5.40 4.76 14.18
CA PHE A 112 -5.24 3.49 14.86
C PHE A 112 -4.13 3.51 15.92
N VAL A 113 -4.21 4.52 16.79
CA VAL A 113 -3.33 4.74 17.94
C VAL A 113 -3.54 3.69 19.05
N PRO A 114 -2.65 3.56 20.06
CA PRO A 114 -2.84 2.64 21.18
C PRO A 114 -4.22 2.75 21.84
N LYS A 115 -4.88 1.62 22.02
CA LYS A 115 -6.24 1.44 22.53
C LYS A 115 -7.37 1.74 21.53
N ALA A 116 -7.05 2.20 20.32
CA ALA A 116 -8.04 2.36 19.28
C ALA A 116 -8.53 1.00 18.73
N THR A 117 -9.71 1.01 18.17
CA THR A 117 -10.31 -0.11 17.46
C THR A 117 -10.73 0.31 16.07
N TYR A 118 -10.63 -0.60 15.13
CA TYR A 118 -11.14 -0.47 13.77
C TYR A 118 -11.93 -1.72 13.41
N SER A 119 -13.02 -1.60 12.66
CA SER A 119 -13.75 -2.77 12.18
C SER A 119 -14.18 -2.65 10.71
N HIS A 120 -14.29 -3.80 10.06
CA HIS A 120 -14.81 -3.90 8.70
C HIS A 120 -15.58 -5.21 8.51
N VAL A 121 -16.70 -5.14 7.76
CA VAL A 121 -17.50 -6.32 7.39
C VAL A 121 -17.03 -6.83 6.02
N PHE A 122 -16.54 -8.07 5.98
CA PHE A 122 -16.14 -8.72 4.73
C PHE A 122 -17.35 -9.43 4.12
N ASP A 123 -18.04 -8.76 3.22
CA ASP A 123 -19.28 -9.25 2.60
C ASP A 123 -19.08 -10.02 1.29
N GLN A 124 -17.84 -10.09 0.77
CA GLN A 124 -17.51 -10.82 -0.44
C GLN A 124 -16.50 -11.92 -0.17
N PRO A 125 -16.71 -13.15 -0.70
CA PRO A 125 -15.69 -14.19 -0.67
C PRO A 125 -14.43 -13.77 -1.41
N GLY A 126 -13.26 -14.08 -0.83
CA GLY A 126 -11.98 -13.70 -1.42
C GLY A 126 -10.83 -13.86 -0.43
N THR A 127 -9.66 -13.43 -0.83
CA THR A 127 -8.45 -13.40 -0.03
C THR A 127 -7.99 -11.96 0.10
N TYR A 128 -7.88 -11.50 1.33
CA TYR A 128 -7.59 -10.12 1.67
C TYR A 128 -6.29 -10.06 2.47
N LYS A 129 -5.22 -9.62 1.82
CA LYS A 129 -3.93 -9.37 2.46
C LYS A 129 -3.86 -7.95 2.97
N TYR A 130 -3.25 -7.76 4.14
CA TYR A 130 -3.01 -6.44 4.70
C TYR A 130 -1.70 -6.43 5.49
N PHE A 131 -1.21 -5.26 5.81
CA PHE A 131 0.02 -5.08 6.58
C PHE A 131 0.00 -3.75 7.34
N CYS A 132 0.94 -3.59 8.27
CA CYS A 132 1.21 -2.32 8.93
C CYS A 132 2.43 -1.67 8.26
N THR A 133 2.26 -0.46 7.71
CA THR A 133 3.32 0.24 6.96
C THR A 133 4.48 0.70 7.84
N ILE A 134 4.23 0.86 9.16
CA ILE A 134 5.24 1.26 10.14
C ILE A 134 6.18 0.09 10.49
N HIS A 135 5.67 -1.15 10.49
CA HIS A 135 6.37 -2.33 10.99
C HIS A 135 6.54 -3.44 9.96
N GLY A 136 6.31 -3.14 8.67
CA GLY A 136 6.44 -4.13 7.61
C GLY A 136 6.20 -3.59 6.21
N THR A 137 6.11 -4.53 5.30
CA THR A 137 5.73 -4.35 3.89
C THR A 137 4.63 -5.34 3.55
N ALA A 138 4.12 -5.31 2.33
CA ALA A 138 3.08 -6.23 1.87
C ALA A 138 3.41 -7.74 2.04
N ASP A 139 4.70 -8.09 2.18
CA ASP A 139 5.16 -9.48 2.21
C ASP A 139 5.95 -9.85 3.47
N VAL A 140 6.45 -8.88 4.23
CA VAL A 140 7.37 -9.13 5.36
C VAL A 140 7.07 -8.21 6.53
N GLY A 141 7.19 -8.74 7.75
CA GLY A 141 7.00 -7.99 9.00
C GLY A 141 5.59 -8.15 9.53
N MET A 142 4.96 -7.06 9.93
CA MET A 142 3.62 -7.05 10.48
C MET A 142 2.56 -7.17 9.39
N VAL A 143 2.27 -8.40 8.97
CA VAL A 143 1.35 -8.76 7.87
C VAL A 143 0.17 -9.57 8.40
N GLY A 144 -0.94 -9.55 7.65
CA GLY A 144 -2.13 -10.34 7.95
C GLY A 144 -2.85 -10.83 6.70
N LEU A 145 -3.65 -11.88 6.90
CA LEU A 145 -4.40 -12.56 5.84
C LEU A 145 -5.81 -12.91 6.32
N ILE A 146 -6.81 -12.53 5.56
CA ILE A 146 -8.19 -12.93 5.79
C ILE A 146 -8.67 -13.72 4.57
N VAL A 147 -9.08 -14.96 4.79
CA VAL A 147 -9.75 -15.79 3.79
C VAL A 147 -11.25 -15.75 4.09
N VAL A 148 -12.03 -15.23 3.16
CA VAL A 148 -13.49 -15.15 3.27
C VAL A 148 -14.11 -16.23 2.41
N THR A 149 -14.85 -17.15 3.03
CA THR A 149 -15.55 -18.24 2.36
C THR A 149 -17.02 -17.88 2.11
N LYS A 150 -17.64 -18.58 1.17
CA LYS A 150 -19.10 -18.48 0.99
C LYS A 150 -19.82 -19.09 2.21
N PRO A 151 -21.00 -18.59 2.60
CA PRO A 151 -21.88 -19.31 3.53
C PRO A 151 -22.25 -20.68 2.96
N GLU A 152 -22.31 -21.69 3.82
CA GLU A 152 -22.91 -22.97 3.46
C GLU A 152 -24.42 -22.77 3.25
N THR A 153 -24.95 -23.30 2.16
CA THR A 153 -26.38 -23.24 1.81
C THR A 153 -27.16 -24.38 2.44
#